data_e6511649d8af2bdb1a1cfbf51ca61c03
#
_entry.id   e6511649d8af2bdb1a1cfbf51ca61c03
#
_cell.length_a   1.000
_cell.length_b   1.000
_cell.length_c   1.000
_cell.angle_alpha   90.00
_cell.angle_beta   90.00
_cell.angle_gamma   90.00
#
_symmetry.space_group_name_H-M   'P 1'
#
loop_
_entity.id
_entity.type
_entity.pdbx_description
1 polymer ?
#
loop_
_entity_poly.entity_id
_entity_poly.type
_entity_poly.pdbx_seq_one_letter_code
_entity_poly.pdbx_strand_id
1 'polypeptide(L)'
;KFQYKYAVSGWIYIDSFPPETNSSYDEYTSLLNIGDKPNFLFNVTKNKLKIMLKTQDKNESILYETNEFRMQNWNHVVVNYDGATMDIFINNELVSSTPGTIPYNSNTMMTCGTSNGIYGGICNVNYYKEAISRAKITWLYTSVKQLNPPVI
;
A
#
# COMPACT_ATOMS: atom_id res chain seq x y z
N LYS A 1 20.88 -8.28 -18.39
CA LYS A 1 19.42 -8.36 -18.21
C LYS A 1 19.05 -7.37 -17.12
N PHE A 2 18.43 -6.25 -17.48
CA PHE A 2 18.02 -5.23 -16.53
C PHE A 2 16.89 -5.82 -15.66
N GLN A 3 17.17 -6.08 -14.39
CA GLN A 3 16.16 -6.43 -13.44
C GLN A 3 15.63 -5.15 -12.82
N TYR A 4 14.38 -4.84 -13.09
CA TYR A 4 13.69 -3.73 -12.46
C TYR A 4 13.43 -4.09 -10.99
N LYS A 5 13.89 -3.24 -10.08
CA LYS A 5 13.70 -3.40 -8.63
C LYS A 5 13.20 -2.10 -8.07
N TYR A 6 12.40 -2.16 -7.04
CA TYR A 6 11.96 -0.97 -6.31
C TYR A 6 11.40 -1.32 -4.94
N ALA A 7 11.32 -0.34 -4.09
CA ALA A 7 10.55 -0.41 -2.87
C ALA A 7 9.80 0.90 -2.65
N VAL A 8 8.65 0.80 -2.00
CA VAL A 8 7.86 1.95 -1.56
C VAL A 8 7.47 1.73 -0.11
N SER A 9 7.67 2.74 0.72
CA SER A 9 7.22 2.75 2.11
C SER A 9 6.36 3.97 2.37
N GLY A 10 5.39 3.84 3.27
CA GLY A 10 4.54 4.96 3.66
C GLY A 10 3.69 4.63 4.86
N TRP A 11 3.05 5.65 5.41
CA TRP A 11 2.12 5.54 6.53
C TRP A 11 0.74 5.97 6.08
N ILE A 12 -0.26 5.15 6.41
CA ILE A 12 -1.66 5.36 6.04
C ILE A 12 -2.51 5.40 7.31
N TYR A 13 -3.31 6.43 7.44
CA TYR A 13 -4.31 6.59 8.49
C TYR A 13 -5.70 6.60 7.85
N ILE A 14 -6.60 5.78 8.36
CA ILE A 14 -8.01 5.78 7.97
C ILE A 14 -8.82 6.19 9.18
N ASP A 15 -9.57 7.28 9.04
CA ASP A 15 -10.49 7.75 10.06
C ASP A 15 -11.76 6.89 10.09
N SER A 16 -12.58 7.13 11.09
CA SER A 16 -13.91 6.51 11.16
C SER A 16 -14.84 6.99 10.05
N PHE A 17 -15.95 6.31 9.89
CA PHE A 17 -16.96 6.60 8.88
C PHE A 17 -17.27 8.09 8.75
N PRO A 18 -17.36 8.61 7.52
CA PRO A 18 -17.91 9.94 7.32
C PRO A 18 -19.38 9.98 7.78
N PRO A 19 -19.85 11.12 8.32
CA PRO A 19 -21.18 11.24 8.92
C PRO A 19 -22.34 11.13 7.94
N GLU A 20 -22.08 11.09 6.63
CA GLU A 20 -23.13 11.01 5.61
C GLU A 20 -23.05 9.71 4.84
N THR A 21 -24.12 8.91 4.94
CA THR A 21 -24.28 7.64 4.24
C THR A 21 -24.75 7.87 2.81
N ASN A 22 -23.82 7.96 1.87
CA ASN A 22 -24.13 7.83 0.44
C ASN A 22 -23.88 6.39 -0.01
N SER A 23 -24.67 5.91 -0.97
CA SER A 23 -24.61 4.56 -1.51
C SER A 23 -23.29 4.14 -2.15
N SER A 24 -22.37 5.08 -2.35
CA SER A 24 -21.01 4.85 -2.87
C SER A 24 -20.02 4.26 -1.84
N TYR A 25 -20.43 4.09 -0.59
CA TYR A 25 -19.53 3.57 0.46
C TYR A 25 -19.26 2.07 0.38
N ASP A 26 -20.01 1.31 -0.39
CA ASP A 26 -19.72 -0.12 -0.60
C ASP A 26 -18.68 -0.36 -1.71
N GLU A 27 -18.08 0.71 -2.21
CA GLU A 27 -17.04 0.64 -3.23
C GLU A 27 -15.64 0.69 -2.63
N TYR A 28 -14.69 0.10 -3.38
CA TYR A 28 -13.28 0.21 -3.04
C TYR A 28 -12.72 1.55 -3.50
N THR A 29 -12.05 2.24 -2.59
CA THR A 29 -11.37 3.52 -2.84
C THR A 29 -9.85 3.31 -2.83
N SER A 30 -9.15 3.87 -3.80
CA SER A 30 -7.69 3.81 -3.84
C SER A 30 -7.10 4.72 -2.77
N LEU A 31 -6.27 4.15 -1.90
CA LEU A 31 -5.52 4.87 -0.86
C LEU A 31 -4.18 5.33 -1.41
N LEU A 32 -3.42 4.40 -1.95
CA LEU A 32 -2.09 4.58 -2.50
C LEU A 32 -1.99 3.70 -3.75
N ASN A 33 -1.76 4.34 -4.88
CA ASN A 33 -1.56 3.65 -6.14
C ASN A 33 -0.15 3.90 -6.65
N ILE A 34 0.64 2.84 -6.76
CA ILE A 34 2.02 2.88 -7.26
C ILE A 34 2.02 2.45 -8.73
N GLY A 35 1.23 3.15 -9.56
CA GLY A 35 1.08 2.82 -10.97
C GLY A 35 0.52 1.41 -11.21
N ASP A 36 -0.44 0.97 -10.40
CA ASP A 36 -1.01 -0.38 -10.36
C ASP A 36 0.02 -1.50 -10.05
N LYS A 37 1.16 -1.14 -9.40
CA LYS A 37 2.27 -2.05 -9.07
C LYS A 37 2.72 -2.01 -7.59
N PRO A 38 1.87 -2.19 -6.62
CA PRO A 38 0.42 -2.42 -6.58
C PRO A 38 -0.43 -1.16 -6.33
N ASN A 39 -1.75 -1.36 -6.29
CA ASN A 39 -2.75 -0.41 -5.83
C ASN A 39 -3.36 -0.89 -4.51
N PHE A 40 -3.34 -0.04 -3.50
CA PHE A 40 -3.96 -0.27 -2.19
C PHE A 40 -5.38 0.28 -2.21
N LEU A 41 -6.34 -0.61 -2.14
CA LEU A 41 -7.77 -0.32 -2.17
C LEU A 41 -8.39 -0.61 -0.80
N PHE A 42 -9.28 0.25 -0.35
CA PHE A 42 -9.97 0.07 0.91
C PHE A 42 -11.48 0.24 0.75
N ASN A 43 -12.24 -0.66 1.34
CA ASN A 43 -13.68 -0.57 1.47
C ASN A 43 -14.02 -0.26 2.94
N VAL A 44 -14.53 0.94 3.19
CA VAL A 44 -14.80 1.43 4.54
C VAL A 44 -15.95 0.64 5.19
N THR A 45 -16.99 0.35 4.44
CA THR A 45 -18.19 -0.36 4.94
C THR A 45 -17.84 -1.77 5.39
N LYS A 46 -16.99 -2.46 4.65
CA LYS A 46 -16.56 -3.84 4.95
C LYS A 46 -15.32 -3.91 5.83
N ASN A 47 -14.71 -2.77 6.15
CA ASN A 47 -13.38 -2.70 6.78
C ASN A 47 -12.36 -3.61 6.10
N LYS A 48 -12.29 -3.54 4.77
CA LYS A 48 -11.52 -4.48 3.97
C LYS A 48 -10.44 -3.77 3.15
N LEU A 49 -9.19 -4.12 3.41
CA LEU A 49 -8.06 -3.75 2.57
C LEU A 49 -7.85 -4.80 1.49
N LYS A 50 -7.65 -4.36 0.26
CA LYS A 50 -7.30 -5.18 -0.88
C LYS A 50 -6.10 -4.58 -1.60
N ILE A 51 -5.11 -5.39 -1.88
CA ILE A 51 -3.92 -4.98 -2.62
C ILE A 51 -3.91 -5.68 -3.97
N MET A 52 -4.03 -4.89 -5.03
CA MET A 52 -4.14 -5.36 -6.41
C MET A 52 -2.87 -5.07 -7.17
N LEU A 53 -2.44 -6.02 -7.97
CA LEU A 53 -1.31 -5.90 -8.89
C LEU A 53 -1.79 -6.07 -10.32
N LYS A 54 -1.37 -5.15 -11.19
CA LYS A 54 -1.49 -5.31 -12.62
C LYS A 54 -0.21 -5.90 -13.20
N THR A 55 -0.32 -7.03 -13.84
CA THR A 55 0.79 -7.74 -14.47
C THR A 55 1.05 -7.24 -15.88
N GLN A 56 2.19 -7.65 -16.47
CA GLN A 56 2.58 -7.26 -17.83
C GLN A 56 1.56 -7.70 -18.89
N ASP A 57 0.84 -8.79 -18.64
CA ASP A 57 -0.25 -9.27 -19.50
C ASP A 57 -1.56 -8.48 -19.33
N LYS A 58 -1.51 -7.37 -18.58
CA LYS A 58 -2.66 -6.51 -18.22
C LYS A 58 -3.74 -7.21 -17.38
N ASN A 59 -3.44 -8.39 -16.86
CA ASN A 59 -4.30 -9.05 -15.89
C ASN A 59 -4.13 -8.44 -14.51
N GLU A 60 -5.22 -8.36 -13.77
CA GLU A 60 -5.21 -7.93 -12.38
C GLU A 60 -5.24 -9.14 -11.47
N SER A 61 -4.40 -9.13 -10.44
CA SER A 61 -4.37 -10.15 -9.42
C SER A 61 -4.42 -9.54 -8.03
N ILE A 62 -5.06 -10.25 -7.09
CA ILE A 62 -5.09 -9.86 -5.69
C ILE A 62 -3.84 -10.41 -5.04
N LEU A 63 -2.98 -9.53 -4.53
CA LEU A 63 -1.79 -9.91 -3.77
C LEU A 63 -2.11 -10.24 -2.32
N TYR A 64 -3.03 -9.49 -1.74
CA TYR A 64 -3.39 -9.60 -0.33
C TYR A 64 -4.77 -9.00 -0.06
N GLU A 65 -5.47 -9.57 0.89
CA GLU A 65 -6.78 -9.11 1.35
C GLU A 65 -6.92 -9.33 2.85
N THR A 66 -7.39 -8.33 3.58
CA THR A 66 -7.59 -8.44 5.03
C THR A 66 -8.73 -7.54 5.52
N ASN A 67 -9.41 -7.99 6.58
CA ASN A 67 -10.37 -7.20 7.37
C ASN A 67 -9.75 -6.65 8.66
N GLU A 68 -8.45 -6.90 8.88
CA GLU A 68 -7.74 -6.54 10.12
C GLU A 68 -6.91 -5.25 9.97
N PHE A 69 -7.09 -4.51 8.89
CA PHE A 69 -6.42 -3.22 8.74
C PHE A 69 -6.93 -2.24 9.79
N ARG A 70 -6.03 -1.69 10.59
CA ARG A 70 -6.40 -0.88 11.75
C ARG A 70 -6.90 0.50 11.34
N MET A 71 -8.18 0.76 11.54
CA MET A 71 -8.74 2.12 11.44
C MET A 71 -8.36 2.94 12.67
N GLN A 72 -8.35 4.27 12.53
CA GLN A 72 -8.01 5.24 13.58
C GLN A 72 -6.60 5.04 14.17
N ASN A 73 -5.72 4.42 13.40
CA ASN A 73 -4.32 4.24 13.70
C ASN A 73 -3.49 4.46 12.45
N TRP A 74 -2.29 4.94 12.61
CA TRP A 74 -1.31 4.97 11.55
C TRP A 74 -0.80 3.55 11.28
N ASN A 75 -0.90 3.12 10.03
CA ASN A 75 -0.39 1.85 9.57
C ASN A 75 0.79 2.07 8.64
N HIS A 76 1.89 1.38 8.90
CA HIS A 76 3.04 1.38 8.02
C HIS A 76 2.88 0.32 6.94
N VAL A 77 3.06 0.70 5.68
CA VAL A 77 3.01 -0.21 4.55
C VAL A 77 4.32 -0.15 3.78
N VAL A 78 4.81 -1.31 3.36
CA VAL A 78 5.99 -1.42 2.50
C VAL A 78 5.68 -2.39 1.38
N VAL A 79 6.00 -1.97 0.17
CA VAL A 79 6.07 -2.85 -1.00
C VAL A 79 7.54 -2.99 -1.36
N ASN A 80 8.02 -4.21 -1.47
CA ASN A 80 9.41 -4.51 -1.77
C ASN A 80 9.49 -5.49 -2.94
N TYR A 81 10.00 -5.05 -4.07
CA TYR A 81 10.14 -5.86 -5.28
C TYR A 81 11.61 -6.01 -5.67
N ASP A 82 12.11 -7.23 -5.60
CA ASP A 82 13.52 -7.55 -5.86
C ASP A 82 13.83 -7.93 -7.31
N GLY A 83 12.83 -7.88 -8.18
CA GLY A 83 12.93 -8.30 -9.59
C GLY A 83 12.42 -9.71 -9.87
N ALA A 84 12.04 -10.46 -8.82
CA ALA A 84 11.48 -11.80 -8.92
C ALA A 84 10.28 -11.99 -8.00
N THR A 85 10.34 -11.46 -6.80
CA THR A 85 9.31 -11.62 -5.76
C THR A 85 8.83 -10.27 -5.29
N MET A 86 7.53 -10.14 -5.12
CA MET A 86 6.91 -8.97 -4.51
C MET A 86 6.49 -9.31 -3.09
N ASP A 87 7.14 -8.64 -2.14
CA ASP A 87 6.86 -8.76 -0.72
C ASP A 87 6.09 -7.53 -0.23
N ILE A 88 5.07 -7.76 0.58
CA ILE A 88 4.27 -6.70 1.20
C ILE A 88 4.35 -6.84 2.71
N PHE A 89 4.71 -5.74 3.36
CA PHE A 89 4.77 -5.64 4.81
C PHE A 89 3.72 -4.65 5.30
N ILE A 90 3.00 -5.02 6.34
CA ILE A 90 2.10 -4.13 7.07
C ILE A 90 2.49 -4.16 8.55
N ASN A 91 2.77 -2.99 9.10
CA ASN A 91 3.18 -2.82 10.50
C ASN A 91 4.34 -3.74 10.88
N ASN A 92 5.35 -3.80 10.02
CA ASN A 92 6.57 -4.61 10.19
C ASN A 92 6.37 -6.13 10.09
N GLU A 93 5.21 -6.60 9.63
CA GLU A 93 4.95 -8.01 9.39
C GLU A 93 4.84 -8.30 7.89
N LEU A 94 5.50 -9.37 7.43
CA LEU A 94 5.35 -9.85 6.07
C LEU A 94 3.96 -10.49 5.92
N VAL A 95 3.08 -9.84 5.14
CA VAL A 95 1.70 -10.30 4.94
C VAL A 95 1.48 -10.98 3.61
N SER A 96 2.34 -10.73 2.64
CA SER A 96 2.27 -11.37 1.31
C SER A 96 3.66 -11.47 0.70
N SER A 97 3.95 -12.60 0.09
CA SER A 97 5.15 -12.82 -0.70
C SER A 97 4.75 -13.58 -1.96
N THR A 98 4.83 -12.92 -3.11
CA THR A 98 4.36 -13.47 -4.39
C THR A 98 5.53 -13.59 -5.35
N PRO A 99 6.04 -14.82 -5.56
CA PRO A 99 7.13 -15.08 -6.50
C PRO A 99 6.64 -15.06 -7.96
N GLY A 100 7.58 -14.86 -8.87
CA GLY A 100 7.33 -14.90 -10.31
C GLY A 100 6.48 -13.76 -10.86
N THR A 101 6.30 -12.70 -10.09
CA THR A 101 5.55 -11.51 -10.49
C THR A 101 6.37 -10.64 -11.44
N ILE A 102 5.76 -10.27 -12.56
CA ILE A 102 6.30 -9.24 -13.47
C ILE A 102 5.29 -8.10 -13.50
N PRO A 103 5.53 -7.03 -12.72
CA PRO A 103 4.64 -5.88 -12.70
C PRO A 103 4.57 -5.21 -14.08
N TYR A 104 3.40 -4.64 -14.40
CA TYR A 104 3.22 -3.91 -15.64
C TYR A 104 4.20 -2.73 -15.72
N ASN A 105 5.02 -2.74 -16.77
CA ASN A 105 5.99 -1.66 -16.97
C ASN A 105 5.31 -0.47 -17.66
N SER A 106 4.81 0.45 -16.86
CA SER A 106 4.29 1.73 -17.33
C SER A 106 4.94 2.87 -16.54
N ASN A 107 5.16 4.00 -17.21
CA ASN A 107 5.60 5.24 -16.56
C ASN A 107 4.45 5.93 -15.81
N THR A 108 3.62 5.17 -15.11
CA THR A 108 2.47 5.68 -14.39
C THR A 108 2.93 6.36 -13.10
N MET A 109 2.37 7.51 -12.83
CA MET A 109 2.67 8.25 -11.60
C MET A 109 2.10 7.53 -10.38
N MET A 110 2.78 7.68 -9.26
CA MET A 110 2.23 7.32 -7.96
C MET A 110 1.19 8.35 -7.56
N THR A 111 0.02 7.89 -7.12
CA THR A 111 -1.08 8.73 -6.66
C THR A 111 -1.54 8.35 -5.26
N CYS A 112 -1.96 9.34 -4.49
CA CYS A 112 -2.52 9.16 -3.16
C CYS A 112 -3.96 9.67 -3.17
N GLY A 113 -4.90 8.79 -2.80
CA GLY A 113 -6.32 9.10 -2.77
C GLY A 113 -6.97 9.23 -4.15
N THR A 114 -8.26 9.47 -4.13
CA THR A 114 -9.11 9.72 -5.31
C THR A 114 -10.10 10.84 -5.01
N SER A 115 -10.84 11.31 -6.02
CA SER A 115 -11.90 12.31 -5.84
C SER A 115 -13.01 11.88 -4.87
N ASN A 116 -13.24 10.57 -4.74
CA ASN A 116 -14.16 9.96 -3.77
C ASN A 116 -13.38 9.34 -2.61
N GLY A 117 -12.39 10.07 -2.10
CA GLY A 117 -11.49 9.60 -1.05
C GLY A 117 -12.18 9.32 0.27
N ILE A 118 -11.55 8.50 1.09
CA ILE A 118 -11.92 8.29 2.50
C ILE A 118 -11.24 9.33 3.38
N TYR A 119 -11.87 9.63 4.52
CA TYR A 119 -11.25 10.48 5.54
C TYR A 119 -10.03 9.77 6.13
N GLY A 120 -8.89 10.44 6.06
CA GLY A 120 -7.64 9.89 6.56
C GLY A 120 -6.44 10.74 6.15
N GLY A 121 -5.28 10.13 6.22
CA GLY A 121 -4.02 10.79 5.87
C GLY A 121 -2.99 9.79 5.37
N ILE A 122 -2.04 10.33 4.62
CA ILE A 122 -0.86 9.61 4.15
C ILE A 122 0.35 10.48 4.44
N CYS A 123 1.39 9.88 4.99
CA CYS A 123 2.64 10.59 5.24
C CYS A 123 3.87 9.70 5.06
N ASN A 124 5.04 10.32 4.99
CA ASN A 124 6.34 9.65 4.85
C ASN A 124 6.39 8.63 3.71
N VAL A 125 5.83 8.98 2.56
CA VAL A 125 5.89 8.13 1.37
C VAL A 125 7.27 8.30 0.72
N ASN A 126 8.02 7.20 0.66
CA ASN A 126 9.35 7.14 0.09
C ASN A 126 9.43 6.07 -1.00
N TYR A 127 10.03 6.45 -2.11
CA TYR A 127 10.34 5.53 -3.21
C TYR A 127 11.84 5.23 -3.23
N TYR A 128 12.17 3.95 -3.34
CA TYR A 128 13.54 3.45 -3.45
C TYR A 128 13.73 2.77 -4.80
N LYS A 129 14.84 3.05 -5.46
CA LYS A 129 15.19 2.47 -6.77
C LYS A 129 15.68 1.03 -6.70
N GLU A 130 15.75 0.49 -5.49
CA GLU A 130 16.15 -0.89 -5.22
C GLU A 130 15.30 -1.47 -4.10
N ALA A 131 15.29 -2.80 -3.99
CA ALA A 131 14.70 -3.47 -2.85
C ALA A 131 15.44 -3.09 -1.56
N ILE A 132 14.68 -2.90 -0.49
CA ILE A 132 15.23 -2.56 0.83
C ILE A 132 15.34 -3.80 1.71
N SER A 133 16.30 -3.80 2.63
CA SER A 133 16.51 -4.91 3.55
C SER A 133 15.42 -5.00 4.62
N ARG A 134 15.26 -6.18 5.21
CA ARG A 134 14.35 -6.39 6.34
C ARG A 134 14.70 -5.48 7.53
N ALA A 135 15.98 -5.27 7.80
CA ALA A 135 16.46 -4.36 8.84
C ALA A 135 16.03 -2.91 8.57
N LYS A 136 16.09 -2.46 7.31
CA LYS A 136 15.63 -1.13 6.91
C LYS A 136 14.13 -0.97 7.11
N ILE A 137 13.33 -1.99 6.78
CA ILE A 137 11.88 -2.00 6.98
C ILE A 137 11.55 -1.87 8.46
N THR A 138 12.22 -2.65 9.32
CA THR A 138 12.05 -2.58 10.77
C THR A 138 12.42 -1.20 11.31
N TRP A 139 13.51 -0.63 10.84
CA TRP A 139 13.93 0.71 11.24
C TRP A 139 12.93 1.80 10.84
N LEU A 140 12.42 1.76 9.60
CA LEU A 140 11.40 2.70 9.13
C LEU A 140 10.12 2.63 9.97
N TYR A 141 9.75 1.43 10.41
CA TYR A 141 8.59 1.25 11.28
C TYR A 141 8.85 1.74 12.70
N THR A 142 9.93 1.30 13.33
CA THR A 142 10.18 1.53 14.76
C THR A 142 10.59 2.96 15.06
N SER A 143 11.28 3.64 14.17
CA SER A 143 11.80 4.99 14.38
C SER A 143 10.71 6.05 14.55
N VAL A 144 9.55 5.87 13.92
CA VAL A 144 8.49 6.89 13.90
C VAL A 144 7.11 6.40 14.36
N LYS A 145 6.98 5.12 14.71
CA LYS A 145 5.67 4.53 15.05
C LYS A 145 4.94 5.19 16.24
N GLN A 146 5.68 5.86 17.10
CA GLN A 146 5.12 6.54 18.28
C GLN A 146 4.79 8.01 18.02
N LEU A 147 5.21 8.55 16.89
CA LEU A 147 4.87 9.89 16.49
C LEU A 147 3.44 9.92 15.92
N ASN A 148 2.73 11.01 16.12
CA ASN A 148 1.37 11.16 15.62
C ASN A 148 1.16 12.56 15.02
N PRO A 149 1.16 12.74 13.69
CA PRO A 149 1.47 11.72 12.67
C PRO A 149 2.93 11.27 12.67
N PRO A 150 3.24 10.09 12.12
CA PRO A 150 4.60 9.57 12.06
C PRO A 150 5.43 10.31 11.00
N VAL A 151 6.02 11.42 11.40
CA VAL A 151 6.94 12.23 10.59
C VAL A 151 8.34 12.21 11.19
N ILE A 152 9.35 12.31 10.32
CA ILE A 152 10.75 12.36 10.73
C ILE A 152 11.17 13.79 11.00
#